data_ae95a869d500fe098643c7e058194737
#
_entry.id   ae95a869d500fe098643c7e058194737
#
_cell.length_a   1.000
_cell.length_b   1.000
_cell.length_c   1.000
_cell.angle_alpha   90.00
_cell.angle_beta   90.00
_cell.angle_gamma   90.00
#
_symmetry.space_group_name_H-M   'P 1'
#
loop_
_entity.id
_entity.type
_entity.pdbx_description
1 polymer ?
#
loop_
_entity_poly.entity_id
_entity_poly.type
_entity_poly.pdbx_seq_one_letter_code
_entity_poly.pdbx_strand_id
1 'polypeptide(L)'
;MTITYARGFDLLKALVEARLACDGDRYTDLFAETAEVSHDPFAPPLAGHNALRAYLLEAADIERYFDLAIERHWVSGDTVLAAWHASWSRRTDEAKVRQAGFLSAEVGEDGRIVRLRHWTVTREHLVG
;
A
#
# COMPACT_ATOMS: atom_id res chain seq x y z
N MET A 1 18.50 -4.08 12.47
CA MET A 1 18.73 -4.75 11.18
C MET A 1 18.73 -3.74 10.06
N THR A 2 19.56 -3.93 9.07
CA THR A 2 19.60 -3.06 7.88
C THR A 2 19.06 -3.84 6.70
N ILE A 3 18.09 -3.26 5.98
CA ILE A 3 17.55 -3.88 4.78
C ILE A 3 18.37 -3.43 3.56
N THR A 4 18.64 -4.35 2.64
CA THR A 4 19.37 -4.02 1.41
C THR A 4 18.42 -3.41 0.37
N TYR A 5 18.98 -2.71 -0.62
CA TYR A 5 18.22 -2.16 -1.73
C TYR A 5 17.43 -3.26 -2.48
N ALA A 6 18.09 -4.40 -2.72
CA ALA A 6 17.45 -5.53 -3.41
C ALA A 6 16.28 -6.11 -2.59
N ARG A 7 16.43 -6.23 -1.27
CA ARG A 7 15.33 -6.70 -0.40
C ARG A 7 14.18 -5.70 -0.37
N GLY A 8 14.49 -4.42 -0.36
CA GLY A 8 13.47 -3.37 -0.48
C GLY A 8 12.69 -3.47 -1.77
N PHE A 9 13.38 -3.71 -2.88
CA PHE A 9 12.73 -3.94 -4.18
C PHE A 9 11.79 -5.14 -4.13
N ASP A 10 12.25 -6.28 -3.61
CA ASP A 10 11.45 -7.50 -3.51
C ASP A 10 10.21 -7.30 -2.64
N LEU A 11 10.35 -6.60 -1.53
CA LEU A 11 9.23 -6.29 -0.63
C LEU A 11 8.18 -5.43 -1.32
N LEU A 12 8.61 -4.38 -2.00
CA LEU A 12 7.69 -3.48 -2.72
C LEU A 12 6.99 -4.21 -3.87
N LYS A 13 7.72 -5.06 -4.59
CA LYS A 13 7.15 -5.88 -5.67
C LYS A 13 6.06 -6.81 -5.12
N ALA A 14 6.33 -7.49 -4.01
CA ALA A 14 5.36 -8.37 -3.37
C ALA A 14 4.13 -7.59 -2.88
N LEU A 15 4.34 -6.40 -2.31
CA LEU A 15 3.27 -5.53 -1.85
C LEU A 15 2.35 -5.10 -3.00
N VAL A 16 2.92 -4.67 -4.11
CA VAL A 16 2.18 -4.28 -5.32
C VAL A 16 1.40 -5.47 -5.88
N GLU A 17 2.04 -6.62 -6.03
CA GLU A 17 1.39 -7.83 -6.58
C GLU A 17 0.21 -8.27 -5.72
N ALA A 18 0.37 -8.29 -4.40
CA ALA A 18 -0.71 -8.65 -3.46
C ALA A 18 -1.87 -7.66 -3.54
N ARG A 19 -1.56 -6.37 -3.64
CA ARG A 19 -2.56 -5.31 -3.73
C ARG A 19 -3.35 -5.38 -5.05
N LEU A 20 -2.66 -5.61 -6.17
CA LEU A 20 -3.29 -5.75 -7.48
C LEU A 20 -4.18 -7.00 -7.55
N ALA A 21 -3.76 -8.09 -6.91
CA ALA A 21 -4.53 -9.33 -6.86
C ALA A 21 -5.69 -9.26 -5.85
N CYS A 22 -5.71 -8.26 -4.97
CA CYS A 22 -6.62 -8.18 -3.82
C CYS A 22 -6.62 -9.48 -3.01
N ASP A 23 -5.44 -10.08 -2.86
CA ASP A 23 -5.25 -11.35 -2.14
C ASP A 23 -4.93 -11.04 -0.68
N GLY A 24 -5.92 -11.23 0.19
CA GLY A 24 -5.80 -10.92 1.61
C GLY A 24 -4.71 -11.69 2.31
N ASP A 25 -4.51 -12.97 1.97
CA ASP A 25 -3.47 -13.79 2.59
C ASP A 25 -2.07 -13.35 2.16
N ARG A 26 -1.86 -13.15 0.86
CA ARG A 26 -0.58 -12.65 0.35
C ARG A 26 -0.24 -11.27 0.92
N TYR A 27 -1.27 -10.41 1.03
CA TYR A 27 -1.07 -9.06 1.55
C TYR A 27 -0.68 -9.09 3.03
N THR A 28 -1.46 -9.79 3.87
CA THR A 28 -1.21 -9.82 5.32
C THR A 28 0.06 -10.57 5.68
N ASP A 29 0.50 -11.53 4.86
CA ASP A 29 1.76 -12.23 5.08
C ASP A 29 2.98 -11.32 5.01
N LEU A 30 2.87 -10.16 4.37
CA LEU A 30 3.93 -9.17 4.30
C LEU A 30 4.04 -8.33 5.59
N PHE A 31 3.06 -8.42 6.48
CA PHE A 31 2.94 -7.60 7.67
C PHE A 31 3.06 -8.43 8.94
N ALA A 32 3.68 -7.86 9.97
CA ALA A 32 3.64 -8.42 11.31
C ALA A 32 2.19 -8.45 11.81
N GLU A 33 1.88 -9.36 12.75
CA GLU A 33 0.51 -9.52 13.27
C GLU A 33 -0.04 -8.24 13.90
N THR A 34 0.84 -7.42 14.49
CA THR A 34 0.48 -6.17 15.15
C THR A 34 0.81 -4.94 14.31
N ALA A 35 1.05 -5.13 13.00
CA ALA A 35 1.44 -4.03 12.13
C ALA A 35 0.39 -2.94 12.08
N GLU A 36 0.87 -1.70 11.94
CA GLU A 36 0.03 -0.53 11.74
C GLU A 36 0.19 0.00 10.32
N VAL A 37 -0.94 0.33 9.68
CA VAL A 37 -0.97 0.90 8.33
C VAL A 37 -1.78 2.19 8.35
N SER A 38 -1.14 3.28 7.92
CA SER A 38 -1.78 4.59 7.84
C SER A 38 -1.88 5.03 6.39
N HIS A 39 -3.10 5.32 5.93
CA HIS A 39 -3.37 5.89 4.61
C HIS A 39 -3.63 7.39 4.67
N ASP A 40 -3.87 7.92 5.87
CA ASP A 40 -4.10 9.33 6.13
C ASP A 40 -3.38 9.68 7.44
N PRO A 41 -2.41 10.62 7.42
CA PRO A 41 -1.65 10.96 8.63
C PRO A 41 -2.49 11.55 9.76
N PHE A 42 -3.70 12.00 9.46
CA PHE A 42 -4.61 12.60 10.46
C PHE A 42 -5.65 11.61 11.00
N ALA A 43 -5.71 10.40 10.44
CA ALA A 43 -6.65 9.36 10.89
C ALA A 43 -5.94 8.31 11.74
N PRO A 44 -6.67 7.60 12.62
CA PRO A 44 -6.10 6.45 13.32
C PRO A 44 -5.62 5.39 12.33
N PRO A 45 -4.48 4.74 12.57
CA PRO A 45 -4.00 3.69 11.67
C PRO A 45 -4.87 2.45 11.76
N LEU A 46 -4.88 1.66 10.66
CA LEU A 46 -5.39 0.30 10.70
C LEU A 46 -4.39 -0.55 11.48
N ALA A 47 -4.87 -1.40 12.38
CA ALA A 47 -4.01 -2.24 13.19
C ALA A 47 -4.41 -3.72 13.06
N GLY A 48 -3.42 -4.56 12.74
CA GLY A 48 -3.58 -6.01 12.68
C GLY A 48 -4.14 -6.55 11.37
N HIS A 49 -4.00 -7.85 11.18
CA HIS A 49 -4.35 -8.53 9.92
C HIS A 49 -5.83 -8.43 9.57
N ASN A 50 -6.73 -8.51 10.54
CA ASN A 50 -8.16 -8.43 10.25
C ASN A 50 -8.55 -7.08 9.67
N ALA A 51 -8.00 -5.99 10.19
CA ALA A 51 -8.23 -4.65 9.67
C ALA A 51 -7.67 -4.48 8.26
N LEU A 52 -6.50 -5.07 7.98
CA LEU A 52 -5.88 -5.03 6.65
C LEU A 52 -6.70 -5.82 5.63
N ARG A 53 -7.23 -6.99 5.99
CA ARG A 53 -8.11 -7.77 5.12
C ARG A 53 -9.40 -7.02 4.81
N ALA A 54 -10.02 -6.42 5.82
CA ALA A 54 -11.23 -5.62 5.64
C ALA A 54 -11.00 -4.45 4.69
N TYR A 55 -9.86 -3.78 4.81
CA TYR A 55 -9.45 -2.70 3.91
C TYR A 55 -9.38 -3.18 2.44
N LEU A 56 -8.75 -4.33 2.19
CA LEU A 56 -8.65 -4.88 0.83
C LEU A 56 -10.01 -5.22 0.24
N LEU A 57 -10.90 -5.81 1.03
CA LEU A 57 -12.25 -6.13 0.58
C LEU A 57 -13.04 -4.88 0.23
N GLU A 58 -12.94 -3.85 1.05
CA GLU A 58 -13.59 -2.56 0.79
C GLU A 58 -13.03 -1.90 -0.47
N ALA A 59 -11.72 -1.93 -0.65
CA ALA A 59 -11.07 -1.39 -1.84
C ALA A 59 -11.54 -2.13 -3.10
N ALA A 60 -11.66 -3.46 -3.06
CA ALA A 60 -12.13 -4.25 -4.19
C ALA A 60 -13.57 -3.91 -4.58
N ASP A 61 -14.42 -3.53 -3.60
CA ASP A 61 -15.79 -3.12 -3.85
C ASP A 61 -15.88 -1.72 -4.49
N ILE A 62 -14.93 -0.85 -4.20
CA ILE A 62 -14.94 0.55 -4.66
C ILE A 62 -14.20 0.70 -6.00
N GLU A 63 -13.10 -0.03 -6.17
CA GLU A 63 -12.15 0.16 -7.26
C GLU A 63 -12.40 -0.80 -8.41
N ARG A 64 -12.30 -0.26 -9.63
CA ARG A 64 -12.34 -1.03 -10.86
C ARG A 64 -11.14 -0.65 -11.72
N TYR A 65 -10.51 -1.63 -12.34
CA TYR A 65 -9.30 -1.41 -13.16
C TYR A 65 -8.17 -0.77 -12.34
N PHE A 66 -7.97 -1.27 -11.12
CA PHE A 66 -6.92 -0.73 -10.25
C PHE A 66 -5.54 -1.03 -10.82
N ASP A 67 -4.70 0.00 -10.87
CA ASP A 67 -3.29 -0.09 -11.22
C ASP A 67 -2.46 0.63 -10.18
N LEU A 68 -1.27 0.10 -9.92
CA LEU A 68 -0.33 0.64 -8.94
C LEU A 68 1.09 0.39 -9.42
N ALA A 69 1.90 1.42 -9.44
CA ALA A 69 3.30 1.31 -9.85
C ALA A 69 4.21 2.06 -8.87
N ILE A 70 5.36 1.46 -8.60
CA ILE A 70 6.44 2.11 -7.86
C ILE A 70 7.33 2.82 -8.87
N GLU A 71 7.50 4.13 -8.72
CA GLU A 71 8.36 4.92 -9.57
C GLU A 71 9.83 4.78 -9.19
N ARG A 72 10.10 4.83 -7.89
CA ARG A 72 11.45 4.80 -7.35
C ARG A 72 11.40 4.42 -5.88
N HIS A 73 12.46 3.76 -5.39
CA HIS A 73 12.57 3.46 -3.96
C HIS A 73 13.96 3.74 -3.43
N TRP A 74 14.03 3.89 -2.13
CA TRP A 74 15.24 4.09 -1.36
C TRP A 74 15.19 3.23 -0.11
N VAL A 75 16.34 2.96 0.48
CA VAL A 75 16.44 2.22 1.73
C VAL A 75 17.27 3.02 2.71
N SER A 76 16.80 3.13 3.93
CA SER A 76 17.51 3.79 5.03
C SER A 76 17.34 2.95 6.30
N GLY A 77 18.42 2.29 6.75
CA GLY A 77 18.36 1.40 7.90
C GLY A 77 17.39 0.24 7.65
N ASP A 78 16.37 0.14 8.47
CA ASP A 78 15.31 -0.85 8.38
C ASP A 78 14.06 -0.36 7.61
N THR A 79 14.16 0.81 6.98
CA THR A 79 13.01 1.47 6.35
C THR A 79 13.17 1.52 4.84
N VAL A 80 12.10 1.13 4.14
CA VAL A 80 11.98 1.26 2.68
C VAL A 80 11.08 2.47 2.40
N LEU A 81 11.57 3.36 1.55
CA LEU A 81 10.85 4.54 1.11
C LEU A 81 10.53 4.41 -0.38
N ALA A 82 9.35 4.79 -0.82
CA ALA A 82 9.01 4.70 -2.24
C ALA A 82 8.07 5.81 -2.68
N ALA A 83 8.34 6.32 -3.88
CA ALA A 83 7.40 7.14 -4.62
C ALA A 83 6.55 6.23 -5.50
N TRP A 84 5.25 6.43 -5.51
CA TRP A 84 4.31 5.57 -6.23
C TRP A 84 3.19 6.37 -6.88
N HIS A 85 2.51 5.75 -7.83
CA HIS A 85 1.28 6.27 -8.40
C HIS A 85 0.28 5.14 -8.61
N ALA A 86 -1.00 5.49 -8.58
CA ALA A 86 -2.10 4.55 -8.77
C ALA A 86 -3.23 5.20 -9.55
N SER A 87 -4.06 4.36 -10.17
CA SER A 87 -5.25 4.81 -10.86
C SER A 87 -6.33 3.73 -10.83
N TRP A 88 -7.58 4.14 -10.82
CA TRP A 88 -8.72 3.24 -10.95
C TRP A 88 -9.97 4.01 -11.39
N SER A 89 -11.02 3.27 -11.72
CA SER A 89 -12.36 3.82 -11.90
C SER A 89 -13.20 3.48 -10.68
N ARG A 90 -13.93 4.45 -10.16
CA ARG A 90 -14.81 4.21 -9.03
C ARG A 90 -16.09 3.53 -9.52
N ARG A 91 -16.45 2.39 -8.89
CA ARG A 91 -17.59 1.57 -9.36
C ARG A 91 -18.93 2.27 -9.27
N THR A 92 -19.10 3.17 -8.29
CA THR A 92 -20.39 3.81 -8.03
C THR A 92 -20.80 4.85 -9.09
N ASP A 93 -19.84 5.61 -9.62
CA ASP A 93 -20.10 6.74 -10.53
C ASP A 93 -19.16 6.78 -11.73
N GLU A 94 -18.31 5.77 -11.88
CA GLU A 94 -17.32 5.64 -12.96
C GLU A 94 -16.30 6.78 -12.99
N ALA A 95 -16.21 7.57 -11.93
CA ALA A 95 -15.19 8.61 -11.82
C ALA A 95 -13.80 8.00 -11.94
N LYS A 96 -12.94 8.67 -12.70
CA LYS A 96 -11.53 8.27 -12.81
C LYS A 96 -10.75 8.89 -11.67
N VAL A 97 -10.11 8.05 -10.88
CA VAL A 97 -9.31 8.47 -9.73
C VAL A 97 -7.84 8.23 -10.04
N ARG A 98 -7.02 9.23 -9.78
CA ARG A 98 -5.56 9.13 -9.88
C ARG A 98 -4.96 9.56 -8.57
N GLN A 99 -3.96 8.81 -8.13
CA GLN A 99 -3.21 9.13 -6.93
C GLN A 99 -1.72 9.15 -7.24
N ALA A 100 -1.01 10.03 -6.57
CA ALA A 100 0.44 10.00 -6.48
C ALA A 100 0.81 10.14 -5.03
N GLY A 101 1.81 9.42 -4.60
CA GLY A 101 2.15 9.45 -3.19
C GLY A 101 3.55 8.98 -2.89
N PHE A 102 3.79 8.92 -1.60
CA PHE A 102 5.04 8.48 -1.02
C PHE A 102 4.70 7.56 0.14
N LEU A 103 5.46 6.49 0.31
CA LEU A 103 5.28 5.58 1.43
C LEU A 103 6.56 5.37 2.20
N SER A 104 6.40 5.00 3.46
CA SER A 104 7.47 4.58 4.35
C SER A 104 7.07 3.24 4.96
N ALA A 105 7.88 2.20 4.75
CA ALA A 105 7.67 0.86 5.30
C ALA A 105 8.81 0.51 6.24
N GLU A 106 8.52 0.44 7.54
CA GLU A 106 9.46 -0.01 8.56
C GLU A 106 9.38 -1.53 8.66
N VAL A 107 10.50 -2.21 8.58
CA VAL A 107 10.60 -3.67 8.51
C VAL A 107 11.20 -4.21 9.81
N GLY A 108 10.57 -5.23 10.38
CA GLY A 108 11.06 -5.90 11.57
C GLY A 108 12.15 -6.94 11.26
N GLU A 109 12.70 -7.54 12.31
CA GLU A 109 13.80 -8.51 12.20
C GLU A 109 13.42 -9.75 11.38
N ASP A 110 12.15 -10.12 11.37
CA ASP A 110 11.64 -11.26 10.60
C ASP A 110 11.38 -10.94 9.11
N GLY A 111 11.65 -9.70 8.70
CA GLY A 111 11.44 -9.25 7.32
C GLY A 111 10.02 -8.79 7.03
N ARG A 112 9.14 -8.76 8.02
CA ARG A 112 7.76 -8.30 7.85
C ARG A 112 7.63 -6.82 8.18
N ILE A 113 6.71 -6.15 7.50
CA ILE A 113 6.42 -4.74 7.74
C ILE A 113 5.74 -4.61 9.10
N VAL A 114 6.29 -3.74 9.96
CA VAL A 114 5.70 -3.42 11.26
C VAL A 114 4.91 -2.12 11.22
N ARG A 115 5.24 -1.24 10.29
CA ARG A 115 4.55 0.03 10.10
C ARG A 115 4.65 0.49 8.66
N LEU A 116 3.50 0.79 8.06
CA LEU A 116 3.42 1.33 6.71
C LEU A 116 2.65 2.64 6.76
N ARG A 117 3.23 3.69 6.21
CA ARG A 117 2.58 5.00 6.14
C ARG A 117 2.57 5.52 4.72
N HIS A 118 1.44 6.07 4.32
CA HIS A 118 1.25 6.70 3.02
C HIS A 118 0.96 8.20 3.18
N TRP A 119 1.53 8.97 2.28
CA TRP A 119 1.17 10.36 2.04
C TRP A 119 0.71 10.44 0.60
N THR A 120 -0.53 10.88 0.37
CA THR A 120 -1.19 10.71 -0.91
C THR A 120 -1.87 11.99 -1.36
N VAL A 121 -1.74 12.30 -2.65
CA VAL A 121 -2.52 13.34 -3.31
C VAL A 121 -3.45 12.66 -4.30
N THR A 122 -4.71 13.04 -4.28
CA THR A 122 -5.76 12.42 -5.09
C THR A 122 -6.38 13.43 -6.04
N ARG A 123 -6.61 13.00 -7.28
CA ARG A 123 -7.34 13.78 -8.28
C ARG A 123 -8.44 12.91 -8.88
N GLU A 124 -9.63 13.49 -9.00
CA GLU A 124 -10.80 12.81 -9.54
C GLU A 124 -11.32 13.53 -10.78
N HIS A 125 -11.76 12.75 -11.78
CA HIS A 125 -12.45 13.25 -12.95
C HIS A 125 -13.76 12.50 -13.12
N LEU A 126 -14.86 13.23 -13.02
CA LEU A 126 -16.16 12.67 -13.31
C LEU A 126 -16.30 12.42 -14.82
N VAL A 127 -16.91 11.28 -15.15
CA VAL A 127 -17.25 10.93 -16.54
C VAL A 127 -18.70 11.36 -16.78
N GLY A 128 -18.87 12.37 -17.60
CA GLY A 128 -20.25 12.82 -17.85
C GLY A 128 -20.33 13.90 -18.86
#